data_7f60851b77ea2cf9ab1075b30edff292
#
_entry.id   7f60851b77ea2cf9ab1075b30edff292
#
_cell.length_a   1.000
_cell.length_b   1.000
_cell.length_c   1.000
_cell.angle_alpha   90.00
_cell.angle_beta   90.00
_cell.angle_gamma   90.00
#
_symmetry.space_group_name_H-M   'P 1'
#
loop_
_entity.id
_entity.type
_entity.pdbx_description
1 polymer ?
#
loop_
_entity_poly.entity_id
_entity_poly.type
_entity_poly.pdbx_seq_one_letter_code
_entity_poly.pdbx_strand_id
1 'polypeptide(L)'
;MKRYEKLLLVAILAVAGFAAVVAQPRAIGLNIGYGLDVSYQHSIGESNMIDLSVNIPAFAGIGATATYDWVNPFGTQIPWNNKGEWNWSLGVGAGLGIYGFKAPSFYVGAVGHVGVSYDFWFPLQLSVDWRPNVGIVTGPLGGGNGGSYDDGWGMPAKAAPAGSGVAFNASGLYTGITIGVRYLF
;
A
#
# COMPACT_ATOMS: atom_id res chain seq x y z
N MET A 1 -10.71 0.03 31.61
CA MET A 1 -10.27 -0.10 30.21
C MET A 1 -9.18 -1.15 30.11
N LYS A 2 -9.39 -2.17 29.30
CA LYS A 2 -8.41 -3.21 29.05
C LYS A 2 -7.21 -2.64 28.25
N ARG A 3 -6.04 -3.27 28.34
CA ARG A 3 -4.79 -2.76 27.73
C ARG A 3 -4.92 -2.50 26.22
N TYR A 4 -5.68 -3.35 25.51
CA TYR A 4 -5.93 -3.20 24.06
C TYR A 4 -6.85 -2.03 23.73
N GLU A 5 -7.80 -1.66 24.62
CA GLU A 5 -8.67 -0.48 24.42
C GLU A 5 -7.85 0.81 24.48
N LYS A 6 -6.84 0.86 25.35
CA LYS A 6 -5.91 2.01 25.42
C LYS A 6 -5.04 2.11 24.17
N LEU A 7 -4.54 0.97 23.67
CA LEU A 7 -3.75 0.93 22.43
C LEU A 7 -4.59 1.34 21.22
N LEU A 8 -5.83 0.88 21.14
CA LEU A 8 -6.76 1.27 20.08
C LEU A 8 -7.08 2.79 20.15
N LEU A 9 -7.31 3.32 21.34
CA LEU A 9 -7.57 4.74 21.55
C LEU A 9 -6.35 5.60 21.19
N VAL A 10 -5.15 5.17 21.56
CA VAL A 10 -3.90 5.84 21.18
C VAL A 10 -3.68 5.79 19.66
N ALA A 11 -3.97 4.65 19.02
CA ALA A 11 -3.89 4.54 17.56
C ALA A 11 -4.90 5.46 16.86
N ILE A 12 -6.15 5.53 17.35
CA ILE A 12 -7.18 6.43 16.82
C ILE A 12 -6.80 7.90 17.06
N LEU A 13 -6.28 8.24 18.24
CA LEU A 13 -5.83 9.60 18.55
C LEU A 13 -4.58 10.00 17.77
N ALA A 14 -3.66 9.07 17.50
CA ALA A 14 -2.52 9.31 16.65
C ALA A 14 -2.96 9.61 15.20
N VAL A 15 -3.91 8.85 14.67
CA VAL A 15 -4.48 9.10 13.34
C VAL A 15 -5.26 10.42 13.31
N ALA A 16 -6.02 10.74 14.36
CA ALA A 16 -6.77 12.00 14.45
C ALA A 16 -5.87 13.24 14.68
N GLY A 17 -4.74 13.08 15.37
CA GLY A 17 -3.79 14.17 15.65
C GLY A 17 -3.04 14.68 14.42
N PHE A 18 -2.92 13.90 13.38
CA PHE A 18 -2.34 14.34 12.10
C PHE A 18 -3.29 15.23 11.28
N ALA A 19 -4.57 15.31 11.63
CA ALA A 19 -5.58 16.05 10.87
C ALA A 19 -5.51 17.59 11.03
N ALA A 20 -4.62 18.13 11.85
CA ALA A 20 -4.68 19.53 12.28
C ALA A 20 -3.68 20.48 11.61
N VAL A 21 -2.88 20.07 10.63
CA VAL A 21 -1.83 20.92 10.08
C VAL A 21 -1.96 21.05 8.55
N VAL A 22 -2.33 22.27 8.12
CA VAL A 22 -2.21 22.89 6.78
C VAL A 22 -3.11 22.36 5.67
N ALA A 23 -3.71 23.28 4.92
CA ALA A 23 -4.62 23.12 3.79
C ALA A 23 -3.98 22.49 2.53
N GLN A 24 -3.34 21.34 2.66
CA GLN A 24 -2.90 20.54 1.53
C GLN A 24 -3.89 19.40 1.30
N PRO A 25 -4.21 19.05 0.04
CA PRO A 25 -5.12 17.95 -0.26
C PRO A 25 -4.68 16.66 0.42
N ARG A 26 -5.62 15.99 1.06
CA ARG A 26 -5.41 14.72 1.77
C ARG A 26 -6.48 13.75 1.36
N ALA A 27 -6.13 12.47 1.37
CA ALA A 27 -7.08 11.42 1.11
C ALA A 27 -6.91 10.28 2.11
N ILE A 28 -8.02 9.69 2.52
CA ILE A 28 -8.04 8.46 3.30
C ILE A 28 -8.99 7.48 2.63
N GLY A 29 -8.63 6.23 2.54
CA GLY A 29 -9.49 5.25 1.89
C GLY A 29 -9.08 3.82 2.08
N LEU A 30 -9.77 3.00 1.32
CA LEU A 30 -9.60 1.56 1.29
C LEU A 30 -9.18 1.13 -0.12
N ASN A 31 -8.19 0.27 -0.20
CA ASN A 31 -7.82 -0.42 -1.42
C ASN A 31 -8.15 -1.91 -1.27
N ILE A 32 -8.73 -2.47 -2.31
CA ILE A 32 -9.11 -3.89 -2.38
C ILE A 32 -8.36 -4.51 -3.54
N GLY A 33 -7.71 -5.63 -3.29
CA GLY A 33 -6.98 -6.41 -4.27
C GLY A 33 -6.70 -7.80 -3.70
N TYR A 34 -5.44 -8.18 -3.61
CA TYR A 34 -5.03 -9.43 -2.95
C TYR A 34 -5.25 -9.43 -1.41
N GLY A 35 -5.90 -8.45 -0.88
CA GLY A 35 -6.24 -8.27 0.52
C GLY A 35 -6.97 -6.97 0.71
N LEU A 36 -6.98 -6.50 1.93
CA LEU A 36 -7.51 -5.20 2.30
C LEU A 36 -6.37 -4.28 2.70
N ASP A 37 -6.43 -3.05 2.25
CA ASP A 37 -5.43 -2.03 2.52
C ASP A 37 -6.15 -0.74 2.94
N VAL A 38 -5.71 -0.13 4.03
CA VAL A 38 -6.11 1.21 4.43
C VAL A 38 -5.00 2.16 4.02
N SER A 39 -5.31 3.15 3.19
CA SER A 39 -4.33 4.12 2.72
C SER A 39 -4.64 5.53 3.19
N TYR A 40 -3.59 6.29 3.44
CA TYR A 40 -3.61 7.71 3.69
C TYR A 40 -2.63 8.41 2.75
N GLN A 41 -3.13 9.39 2.02
CA GLN A 41 -2.34 10.20 1.10
C GLN A 41 -2.23 11.62 1.62
N HIS A 42 -1.04 12.17 1.55
CA HIS A 42 -0.74 13.55 1.92
C HIS A 42 0.03 14.22 0.79
N SER A 43 -0.59 15.20 0.14
CA SER A 43 0.07 15.97 -0.91
C SER A 43 1.13 16.89 -0.31
N ILE A 44 2.30 16.94 -0.95
CA ILE A 44 3.41 17.81 -0.61
C ILE A 44 3.65 18.75 -1.79
N GLY A 45 3.08 19.94 -1.74
CA GLY A 45 3.08 20.85 -2.88
C GLY A 45 2.12 20.41 -3.99
N GLU A 46 2.41 20.80 -5.22
CA GLU A 46 1.48 20.65 -6.36
C GLU A 46 1.57 19.28 -7.05
N SER A 47 2.71 18.62 -6.98
CA SER A 47 3.00 17.42 -7.80
C SER A 47 3.57 16.25 -7.02
N ASN A 48 3.63 16.33 -5.71
CA ASN A 48 4.23 15.29 -4.88
C ASN A 48 3.28 14.87 -3.76
N MET A 49 3.36 13.60 -3.40
CA MET A 49 2.50 12.99 -2.41
C MET A 49 3.28 11.96 -1.58
N ILE A 50 2.96 11.85 -0.31
CA ILE A 50 3.30 10.68 0.50
C ILE A 50 2.06 9.81 0.58
N ASP A 51 2.19 8.54 0.21
CA ASP A 51 1.18 7.51 0.42
C ASP A 51 1.65 6.57 1.54
N LEU A 52 0.85 6.47 2.57
CA LEU A 52 1.04 5.54 3.68
C LEU A 52 -0.06 4.51 3.65
N SER A 53 0.30 3.24 3.69
CA SER A 53 -0.71 2.19 3.73
C SER A 53 -0.40 1.10 4.74
N VAL A 54 -1.46 0.53 5.30
CA VAL A 54 -1.44 -0.67 6.13
C VAL A 54 -2.30 -1.72 5.46
N ASN A 55 -1.70 -2.84 5.14
CA ASN A 55 -2.34 -3.90 4.37
C ASN A 55 -2.45 -5.21 5.17
N ILE A 56 -3.47 -5.99 4.83
CA ILE A 56 -3.72 -7.33 5.36
C ILE A 56 -3.76 -8.28 4.15
N PRO A 57 -2.58 -8.69 3.65
CA PRO A 57 -2.50 -9.52 2.45
C PRO A 57 -3.10 -10.89 2.70
N ALA A 58 -4.07 -11.30 1.88
CA ALA A 58 -4.80 -12.56 1.97
C ALA A 58 -5.31 -12.92 3.38
N PHE A 59 -5.46 -11.93 4.26
CA PHE A 59 -5.80 -12.10 5.68
C PHE A 59 -4.81 -13.01 6.46
N ALA A 60 -3.60 -13.18 5.94
CA ALA A 60 -2.58 -14.06 6.50
C ALA A 60 -1.40 -13.31 7.12
N GLY A 61 -1.45 -12.00 7.17
CA GLY A 61 -0.39 -11.16 7.72
C GLY A 61 -0.83 -9.72 7.90
N ILE A 62 0.10 -8.88 8.27
CA ILE A 62 -0.05 -7.44 8.33
C ILE A 62 1.22 -6.80 7.77
N GLY A 63 1.06 -5.81 6.93
CA GLY A 63 2.15 -5.03 6.37
C GLY A 63 1.88 -3.53 6.44
N ALA A 64 2.93 -2.75 6.29
CA ALA A 64 2.86 -1.32 6.13
C ALA A 64 3.81 -0.88 5.02
N THR A 65 3.39 0.09 4.24
CA THR A 65 4.22 0.71 3.20
C THR A 65 4.15 2.22 3.30
N ALA A 66 5.25 2.86 2.91
CA ALA A 66 5.34 4.30 2.77
C ALA A 66 6.04 4.60 1.44
N THR A 67 5.38 5.34 0.55
CA THR A 67 5.95 5.75 -0.73
C THR A 67 5.93 7.28 -0.86
N TYR A 68 6.92 7.78 -1.58
CA TYR A 68 6.94 9.14 -2.08
C TYR A 68 6.63 9.10 -3.58
N ASP A 69 5.55 9.76 -3.95
CA ASP A 69 4.97 9.66 -5.27
C ASP A 69 5.01 11.02 -5.99
N TRP A 70 5.35 10.99 -7.27
CA TRP A 70 5.16 12.08 -8.20
C TRP A 70 3.80 11.91 -8.86
N VAL A 71 2.94 12.91 -8.69
CA VAL A 71 1.57 12.92 -9.22
C VAL A 71 1.50 13.90 -10.38
N ASN A 72 0.97 13.44 -11.49
CA ASN A 72 0.87 14.26 -12.70
C ASN A 72 -0.54 14.15 -13.30
N PRO A 73 -1.19 15.25 -13.64
CA PRO A 73 -2.45 15.21 -14.34
C PRO A 73 -2.26 14.71 -15.78
N PHE A 74 -3.22 13.95 -16.30
CA PHE A 74 -3.24 13.57 -17.73
C PHE A 74 -3.49 14.73 -18.68
N GLY A 75 -3.80 15.91 -18.14
CA GLY A 75 -4.11 17.10 -18.90
C GLY A 75 -5.53 17.16 -19.48
N THR A 76 -5.87 18.27 -20.09
CA THR A 76 -7.23 18.60 -20.56
C THR A 76 -7.64 17.85 -21.84
N GLN A 77 -6.78 17.01 -22.39
CA GLN A 77 -7.02 16.35 -23.69
C GLN A 77 -7.89 15.08 -23.60
N ILE A 78 -8.29 14.67 -22.39
CA ILE A 78 -9.15 13.50 -22.22
C ILE A 78 -10.62 13.94 -22.33
N PRO A 79 -11.39 13.45 -23.31
CA PRO A 79 -12.74 13.97 -23.63
C PRO A 79 -13.77 13.82 -22.50
N TRP A 80 -13.57 12.90 -21.56
CA TRP A 80 -14.48 12.65 -20.44
C TRP A 80 -14.10 13.36 -19.13
N ASN A 81 -13.13 14.28 -19.18
CA ASN A 81 -12.65 15.01 -17.99
C ASN A 81 -13.47 16.27 -17.68
N ASN A 82 -14.78 16.28 -17.98
CA ASN A 82 -15.60 17.49 -17.86
C ASN A 82 -16.00 17.88 -16.43
N LYS A 83 -15.85 16.97 -15.44
CA LYS A 83 -16.30 17.20 -14.06
C LYS A 83 -15.35 16.64 -13.00
N GLY A 84 -14.16 16.23 -13.36
CA GLY A 84 -13.17 15.66 -12.46
C GLY A 84 -11.80 15.66 -13.11
N GLU A 85 -10.81 15.08 -12.49
CA GLU A 85 -9.44 15.09 -12.96
C GLU A 85 -8.84 13.70 -12.93
N TRP A 86 -8.21 13.31 -14.06
CA TRP A 86 -7.41 12.11 -14.16
C TRP A 86 -5.96 12.41 -13.81
N ASN A 87 -5.41 11.63 -12.89
CA ASN A 87 -4.01 11.72 -12.48
C ASN A 87 -3.33 10.36 -12.64
N TRP A 88 -2.05 10.39 -12.95
CA TRP A 88 -1.18 9.23 -12.82
C TRP A 88 -0.09 9.52 -11.79
N SER A 89 0.34 8.50 -11.09
CA SER A 89 1.38 8.58 -10.08
C SER A 89 2.47 7.54 -10.32
N LEU A 90 3.69 7.94 -10.01
CA LEU A 90 4.86 7.07 -9.97
C LEU A 90 5.59 7.35 -8.67
N GLY A 91 5.91 6.30 -7.92
CA GLY A 91 6.55 6.47 -6.62
C GLY A 91 7.51 5.36 -6.24
N VAL A 92 8.30 5.67 -5.23
CA VAL A 92 9.25 4.74 -4.62
C VAL A 92 9.20 4.89 -3.11
N GLY A 93 9.48 3.81 -2.40
CA GLY A 93 9.42 3.83 -0.95
C GLY A 93 9.92 2.55 -0.31
N ALA A 94 9.44 2.29 0.89
CA ALA A 94 9.79 1.13 1.68
C ALA A 94 8.55 0.46 2.25
N GLY A 95 8.68 -0.82 2.54
CA GLY A 95 7.63 -1.60 3.18
C GLY A 95 8.21 -2.61 4.16
N LEU A 96 7.39 -2.97 5.13
CA LEU A 96 7.68 -4.00 6.10
C LEU A 96 6.40 -4.79 6.40
N GLY A 97 6.55 -6.02 6.86
CA GLY A 97 5.40 -6.86 7.17
C GLY A 97 5.74 -8.10 7.96
N ILE A 98 4.70 -8.69 8.52
CA ILE A 98 4.74 -9.97 9.22
C ILE A 98 3.68 -10.86 8.55
N TYR A 99 4.08 -12.02 8.10
CA TYR A 99 3.24 -12.99 7.41
C TYR A 99 3.24 -14.33 8.14
N GLY A 100 2.08 -14.98 8.21
CA GLY A 100 1.92 -16.27 8.87
C GLY A 100 1.78 -16.18 10.39
N PHE A 101 0.56 -16.20 10.90
CA PHE A 101 0.31 -16.06 12.35
C PHE A 101 0.82 -17.23 13.19
N LYS A 102 0.94 -18.45 12.62
CA LYS A 102 1.42 -19.64 13.34
C LYS A 102 2.95 -19.79 13.27
N ALA A 103 3.56 -19.35 12.18
CA ALA A 103 4.99 -19.40 11.95
C ALA A 103 5.38 -18.07 11.25
N PRO A 104 5.61 -17.01 12.02
CA PRO A 104 5.78 -15.68 11.49
C PRO A 104 7.07 -15.55 10.67
N SER A 105 6.92 -14.93 9.52
CA SER A 105 8.02 -14.47 8.68
C SER A 105 7.98 -12.96 8.60
N PHE A 106 9.15 -12.34 8.64
CA PHE A 106 9.30 -10.90 8.58
C PHE A 106 9.80 -10.50 7.19
N TYR A 107 9.21 -9.45 6.66
CA TYR A 107 9.61 -8.83 5.40
C TYR A 107 10.02 -7.39 5.64
N VAL A 108 11.08 -6.96 4.95
CA VAL A 108 11.46 -5.55 4.81
C VAL A 108 12.04 -5.34 3.41
N GLY A 109 11.62 -4.27 2.73
CA GLY A 109 12.08 -4.07 1.36
C GLY A 109 11.74 -2.72 0.77
N ALA A 110 12.20 -2.52 -0.46
CA ALA A 110 11.82 -1.40 -1.29
C ALA A 110 10.49 -1.67 -1.98
N VAL A 111 9.70 -0.62 -2.16
CA VAL A 111 8.39 -0.67 -2.81
C VAL A 111 8.36 0.37 -3.92
N GLY A 112 7.94 -0.04 -5.11
CA GLY A 112 7.52 0.87 -6.18
C GLY A 112 6.03 1.15 -6.07
N HIS A 113 5.59 2.27 -6.61
CA HIS A 113 4.17 2.58 -6.76
C HIS A 113 3.90 3.14 -8.15
N VAL A 114 2.92 2.59 -8.82
CA VAL A 114 2.39 3.12 -10.08
C VAL A 114 0.88 3.15 -9.94
N GLY A 115 0.27 4.31 -10.13
CA GLY A 115 -1.16 4.49 -9.94
C GLY A 115 -1.80 5.33 -11.04
N VAL A 116 -3.08 5.10 -11.23
CA VAL A 116 -3.98 5.97 -12.01
C VAL A 116 -5.18 6.25 -11.14
N SER A 117 -5.53 7.51 -10.99
CA SER A 117 -6.66 7.95 -10.16
C SER A 117 -7.56 8.91 -10.92
N TYR A 118 -8.82 8.92 -10.51
CA TYR A 118 -9.81 9.89 -10.94
C TYR A 118 -10.40 10.59 -9.72
N ASP A 119 -10.17 11.89 -9.64
CA ASP A 119 -10.69 12.76 -8.61
C ASP A 119 -12.01 13.37 -9.10
N PHE A 120 -13.10 13.04 -8.41
CA PHE A 120 -14.43 13.54 -8.74
C PHE A 120 -14.60 15.01 -8.33
N TRP A 121 -15.65 15.66 -8.84
CA TRP A 121 -16.07 17.02 -8.44
C TRP A 121 -16.62 17.08 -6.98
N PHE A 122 -16.83 15.97 -6.36
CA PHE A 122 -17.17 15.80 -4.95
C PHE A 122 -16.02 15.03 -4.26
N PRO A 123 -15.91 15.05 -2.93
CA PRO A 123 -14.71 14.56 -2.23
C PRO A 123 -14.55 13.04 -2.30
N LEU A 124 -14.40 12.51 -3.49
CA LEU A 124 -14.17 11.10 -3.76
C LEU A 124 -13.07 10.94 -4.81
N GLN A 125 -12.19 10.00 -4.59
CA GLN A 125 -11.19 9.52 -5.55
C GLN A 125 -11.39 8.02 -5.77
N LEU A 126 -11.32 7.59 -7.03
CA LEU A 126 -11.13 6.20 -7.41
C LEU A 126 -9.72 6.01 -7.95
N SER A 127 -9.10 4.89 -7.65
CA SER A 127 -7.77 4.58 -8.17
C SER A 127 -7.61 3.12 -8.55
N VAL A 128 -6.63 2.90 -9.42
CA VAL A 128 -6.03 1.59 -9.67
C VAL A 128 -4.55 1.74 -9.42
N ASP A 129 -4.04 0.99 -8.47
CA ASP A 129 -2.67 1.09 -7.99
C ASP A 129 -1.94 -0.24 -8.18
N TRP A 130 -0.67 -0.19 -8.55
CA TRP A 130 0.24 -1.33 -8.60
C TRP A 130 1.47 -1.05 -7.75
N ARG A 131 1.79 -1.98 -6.83
CA ARG A 131 2.89 -1.82 -5.87
C ARG A 131 3.86 -3.00 -5.92
N PRO A 132 4.77 -3.03 -6.92
CA PRO A 132 5.86 -4.00 -6.95
C PRO A 132 6.79 -3.80 -5.76
N ASN A 133 7.30 -4.89 -5.21
CA ASN A 133 8.23 -4.81 -4.09
C ASN A 133 9.37 -5.82 -4.22
N VAL A 134 10.51 -5.47 -3.63
CA VAL A 134 11.70 -6.31 -3.52
C VAL A 134 12.29 -6.15 -2.13
N GLY A 135 12.58 -7.25 -1.47
CA GLY A 135 13.08 -7.16 -0.10
C GLY A 135 13.62 -8.47 0.44
N ILE A 136 13.92 -8.44 1.72
CA ILE A 136 14.45 -9.58 2.48
C ILE A 136 13.32 -10.16 3.30
N VAL A 137 13.15 -11.47 3.21
CA VAL A 137 12.23 -12.25 4.04
C VAL A 137 13.03 -13.11 4.99
N THR A 138 12.68 -13.10 6.25
CA THR A 138 13.27 -13.97 7.28
C THR A 138 12.19 -14.82 7.93
N GLY A 139 12.54 -16.03 8.32
CA GLY A 139 11.59 -16.98 8.93
C GLY A 139 11.23 -18.13 7.97
N PRO A 140 10.15 -18.88 8.25
CA PRO A 140 9.76 -20.05 7.45
C PRO A 140 9.53 -19.77 5.96
N LEU A 141 9.16 -18.54 5.61
CA LEU A 141 8.96 -18.12 4.24
C LEU A 141 10.26 -17.69 3.53
N GLY A 142 11.35 -17.46 4.28
CA GLY A 142 12.65 -17.04 3.74
C GLY A 142 13.61 -18.20 3.42
N GLY A 143 13.25 -19.43 3.68
CA GLY A 143 14.13 -20.61 3.63
C GLY A 143 14.33 -21.25 2.24
N GLY A 144 14.31 -20.51 1.17
CA GLY A 144 14.60 -21.04 -0.18
C GLY A 144 15.70 -20.24 -0.87
N ASN A 145 16.67 -20.92 -1.49
CA ASN A 145 17.66 -20.31 -2.35
C ASN A 145 16.99 -19.46 -3.44
N GLY A 146 16.89 -18.15 -3.24
CA GLY A 146 16.57 -17.17 -4.28
C GLY A 146 15.46 -17.52 -5.29
N GLY A 147 14.57 -18.44 -4.93
CA GLY A 147 13.51 -18.90 -5.80
C GLY A 147 12.35 -17.90 -5.78
N SER A 148 11.94 -17.51 -6.97
CA SER A 148 10.64 -16.86 -7.15
C SER A 148 9.56 -17.78 -6.60
N TYR A 149 8.94 -17.38 -5.51
CA TYR A 149 7.78 -18.09 -4.97
C TYR A 149 6.54 -17.63 -5.74
N ASP A 150 6.24 -18.37 -6.78
CA ASP A 150 5.04 -18.16 -7.57
C ASP A 150 4.08 -19.34 -7.36
N ASP A 151 3.17 -19.19 -6.41
CA ASP A 151 1.98 -20.04 -6.31
C ASP A 151 0.78 -19.42 -7.04
N GLY A 152 1.02 -18.40 -7.85
CA GLY A 152 -0.02 -17.61 -8.51
C GLY A 152 -0.82 -16.71 -7.56
N TRP A 153 -0.59 -16.81 -6.26
CA TRP A 153 -1.29 -16.05 -5.22
C TRP A 153 -0.36 -15.16 -4.38
N GLY A 154 0.95 -15.13 -4.71
CA GLY A 154 1.94 -14.32 -4.00
C GLY A 154 2.28 -14.83 -2.60
N MET A 155 1.89 -16.05 -2.28
CA MET A 155 2.24 -16.73 -1.04
C MET A 155 3.24 -17.86 -1.32
N PRO A 156 4.22 -18.08 -0.45
CA PRO A 156 5.12 -19.24 -0.60
C PRO A 156 4.32 -20.52 -0.42
N ALA A 157 4.30 -21.34 -1.45
CA ALA A 157 3.53 -22.58 -1.55
C ALA A 157 3.97 -23.67 -0.56
N LYS A 158 5.10 -23.52 0.15
CA LYS A 158 5.61 -24.55 1.07
C LYS A 158 6.40 -23.93 2.22
N ALA A 159 6.11 -24.37 3.43
CA ALA A 159 6.94 -24.05 4.59
C ALA A 159 8.34 -24.60 4.37
N ALA A 160 9.29 -23.75 4.03
CA ALA A 160 10.69 -24.08 3.97
C ALA A 160 11.29 -24.00 5.40
N PRO A 161 12.42 -24.66 5.67
CA PRO A 161 13.12 -24.48 6.93
C PRO A 161 13.44 -23.00 7.15
N ALA A 162 13.40 -22.56 8.40
CA ALA A 162 13.62 -21.16 8.74
C ALA A 162 14.97 -20.67 8.21
N GLY A 163 14.94 -19.58 7.47
CA GLY A 163 16.10 -18.98 6.83
C GLY A 163 15.85 -17.52 6.48
N SER A 164 16.78 -16.91 5.80
CA SER A 164 16.62 -15.59 5.22
C SER A 164 16.90 -15.67 3.72
N GLY A 165 16.09 -14.98 2.93
CA GLY A 165 16.24 -14.94 1.48
C GLY A 165 15.81 -13.59 0.93
N VAL A 166 16.21 -13.32 -0.30
CA VAL A 166 15.72 -12.17 -1.05
C VAL A 166 14.45 -12.61 -1.77
N ALA A 167 13.36 -11.93 -1.49
CA ALA A 167 12.10 -12.11 -2.18
C ALA A 167 11.90 -10.95 -3.15
N PHE A 168 11.64 -11.29 -4.42
CA PHE A 168 11.23 -10.32 -5.42
C PHE A 168 9.78 -10.62 -5.81
N ASN A 169 8.90 -9.73 -5.46
CA ASN A 169 7.49 -9.85 -5.78
C ASN A 169 7.13 -8.92 -6.95
N ALA A 170 7.68 -9.22 -8.13
CA ALA A 170 7.30 -8.57 -9.38
C ALA A 170 6.18 -9.33 -10.10
N SER A 171 5.96 -10.59 -9.75
CA SER A 171 4.78 -11.37 -10.18
C SER A 171 3.46 -10.74 -9.72
N GLY A 172 3.53 -9.72 -8.91
CA GLY A 172 2.50 -8.77 -8.58
C GLY A 172 1.77 -8.06 -9.71
N LEU A 173 1.90 -8.48 -10.97
CA LEU A 173 0.93 -8.08 -11.99
C LEU A 173 -0.50 -8.45 -11.57
N TYR A 174 -0.69 -9.54 -10.85
CA TYR A 174 -2.01 -9.95 -10.34
C TYR A 174 -2.20 -9.68 -8.85
N THR A 175 -1.17 -9.77 -8.04
CA THR A 175 -1.25 -9.64 -6.57
C THR A 175 -0.99 -8.24 -6.05
N GLY A 176 -0.32 -7.41 -6.85
CA GLY A 176 -0.01 -6.01 -6.49
C GLY A 176 -1.00 -4.98 -7.03
N ILE A 177 -1.97 -5.39 -7.87
CA ILE A 177 -3.00 -4.47 -8.36
C ILE A 177 -4.11 -4.36 -7.34
N THR A 178 -4.43 -3.13 -6.97
CA THR A 178 -5.53 -2.81 -6.07
C THR A 178 -6.44 -1.75 -6.68
N ILE A 179 -7.71 -1.82 -6.33
CA ILE A 179 -8.70 -0.78 -6.65
C ILE A 179 -8.95 -0.02 -5.36
N GLY A 180 -8.74 1.29 -5.40
CA GLY A 180 -8.88 2.19 -4.27
C GLY A 180 -10.11 3.07 -4.36
N VAL A 181 -10.71 3.30 -3.20
CA VAL A 181 -11.76 4.31 -2.99
C VAL A 181 -11.33 5.18 -1.83
N ARG A 182 -11.17 6.48 -2.06
CA ARG A 182 -10.66 7.42 -1.07
C ARG A 182 -11.56 8.63 -0.93
N TYR A 183 -11.66 9.13 0.28
CA TYR A 183 -12.29 10.41 0.61
C TYR A 183 -11.22 11.50 0.62
N LEU A 184 -11.47 12.58 -0.11
CA LEU A 184 -10.61 13.76 -0.22
C LEU A 184 -11.02 14.82 0.81
N PHE A 185 -10.07 15.43 1.52
CA PHE A 185 -10.34 16.47 2.53
C PHE A 185 -9.18 17.46 2.72
#